data_014ad3a51e3e0fc292520208d82ee9c3
#
_entry.id   014ad3a51e3e0fc292520208d82ee9c3
#
_cell.length_a   1.000
_cell.length_b   1.000
_cell.length_c   1.000
_cell.angle_alpha   90.00
_cell.angle_beta   90.00
_cell.angle_gamma   90.00
#
_symmetry.space_group_name_H-M   'P 1'
#
loop_
_entity.id
_entity.type
_entity.pdbx_description
1 polymer ?
#
loop_
_entity_poly.entity_id
_entity_poly.type
_entity_poly.pdbx_seq_one_letter_code
_entity_poly.pdbx_strand_id
1 'polypeptide(L)'
;MIRGLILAAALWCGCTPKRVPTPAETPDRSAAATGEAISLERTACFGRCPVYGITVTSTGAVTYEGTTNVRRIGRATAQISQDSVAGLLREMEQAGYFTFSERYAVSEPTCRRYTTDSPSAISSASFRGRTKRIEHDYGCGGVPGALTVLEQRIDEVLGSGRWTGR
;
A
#
# COMPACT_ATOMS: atom_id res chain seq x y z
N MET A 1 -17.43 58.08 61.06
CA MET A 1 -17.21 56.61 61.00
C MET A 1 -17.20 56.20 59.54
N ILE A 2 -16.01 56.14 58.97
CA ILE A 2 -15.85 55.82 57.55
C ILE A 2 -14.96 54.58 57.49
N ARG A 3 -15.56 53.45 57.03
CA ARG A 3 -14.85 52.17 56.84
C ARG A 3 -14.30 52.14 55.42
N GLY A 4 -12.99 52.15 55.28
CA GLY A 4 -12.29 51.99 54.04
C GLY A 4 -12.30 50.53 53.57
N LEU A 5 -12.68 50.29 52.33
CA LEU A 5 -12.67 49.01 51.67
C LEU A 5 -11.35 48.90 50.84
N ILE A 6 -10.48 47.99 51.25
CA ILE A 6 -9.24 47.71 50.54
C ILE A 6 -9.53 46.63 49.48
N LEU A 7 -9.45 46.99 48.19
CA LEU A 7 -9.49 46.03 47.10
C LEU A 7 -8.08 45.45 46.90
N ALA A 8 -7.92 44.14 47.11
CA ALA A 8 -6.74 43.40 46.77
C ALA A 8 -6.86 42.89 45.28
N ALA A 9 -6.04 43.43 44.42
CA ALA A 9 -5.91 42.96 43.05
C ALA A 9 -4.98 41.72 43.01
N ALA A 10 -5.55 40.55 42.74
CA ALA A 10 -4.79 39.33 42.50
C ALA A 10 -4.32 39.29 41.04
N LEU A 11 -3.01 39.44 40.81
CA LEU A 11 -2.39 39.16 39.49
C LEU A 11 -2.34 37.65 39.29
N TRP A 12 -3.15 37.14 38.39
CA TRP A 12 -2.99 35.77 37.88
C TRP A 12 -1.95 35.76 36.77
N CYS A 13 -0.76 35.23 37.08
CA CYS A 13 0.25 34.87 36.09
C CYS A 13 -0.23 33.64 35.34
N GLY A 14 -0.82 33.83 34.17
CA GLY A 14 -1.24 32.72 33.26
C GLY A 14 -0.03 32.09 32.58
N CYS A 15 0.47 30.97 33.12
CA CYS A 15 1.38 30.10 32.37
C CYS A 15 0.59 29.34 31.28
N THR A 16 0.69 29.80 30.04
CA THR A 16 0.22 29.03 28.88
C THR A 16 1.14 27.84 28.64
N PRO A 17 0.66 26.60 28.69
CA PRO A 17 1.49 25.44 28.36
C PRO A 17 1.86 25.50 26.89
N LYS A 18 3.17 25.53 26.63
CA LYS A 18 3.74 25.43 25.29
C LYS A 18 3.34 24.08 24.70
N ARG A 19 2.47 24.08 23.69
CA ARG A 19 2.02 22.86 23.00
C ARG A 19 3.22 22.24 22.29
N VAL A 20 3.70 21.09 22.80
CA VAL A 20 4.73 20.27 22.14
C VAL A 20 4.13 19.76 20.83
N PRO A 21 4.77 19.94 19.67
CA PRO A 21 4.28 19.35 18.43
C PRO A 21 4.32 17.83 18.58
N THR A 22 3.17 17.19 18.46
CA THR A 22 3.05 15.74 18.36
C THR A 22 3.85 15.29 17.13
N PRO A 23 4.70 14.24 17.24
CA PRO A 23 5.35 13.68 16.06
C PRO A 23 4.28 13.33 15.03
N ALA A 24 4.50 13.72 13.78
CA ALA A 24 3.63 13.33 12.67
C ALA A 24 3.49 11.82 12.68
N GLU A 25 2.29 11.32 12.95
CA GLU A 25 1.95 9.92 12.80
C GLU A 25 2.30 9.53 11.37
N THR A 26 3.27 8.64 11.23
CA THR A 26 3.55 7.95 9.99
C THR A 26 2.24 7.26 9.61
N PRO A 27 1.65 7.54 8.41
CA PRO A 27 0.40 6.89 8.05
C PRO A 27 0.61 5.39 8.08
N ASP A 28 -0.11 4.72 8.95
CA ASP A 28 -0.19 3.26 9.00
C ASP A 28 -0.68 2.76 7.64
N ARG A 29 0.25 2.26 6.82
CA ARG A 29 -0.03 1.66 5.50
C ARG A 29 -0.83 0.36 5.60
N SER A 30 -1.17 -0.06 6.82
CA SER A 30 -1.91 -1.30 7.08
C SER A 30 -3.42 -1.13 7.02
N ALA A 31 -3.94 0.09 7.00
CA ALA A 31 -5.37 0.31 6.76
C ALA A 31 -5.62 0.14 5.25
N ALA A 32 -6.13 -1.02 4.84
CA ALA A 32 -6.82 -1.16 3.57
C ALA A 32 -7.86 -0.02 3.51
N ALA A 33 -7.57 1.01 2.71
CA ALA A 33 -8.48 2.14 2.57
C ALA A 33 -9.85 1.58 2.18
N THR A 34 -10.86 1.91 2.98
CA THR A 34 -12.25 1.49 2.78
C THR A 34 -12.65 1.84 1.34
N GLY A 35 -12.69 0.83 0.45
CA GLY A 35 -12.99 1.02 -0.98
C GLY A 35 -11.94 0.48 -1.95
N GLU A 36 -10.72 0.14 -1.53
CA GLU A 36 -9.74 -0.51 -2.41
C GLU A 36 -10.16 -1.95 -2.69
N ALA A 37 -10.21 -2.30 -3.98
CA ALA A 37 -10.52 -3.65 -4.42
C ALA A 37 -9.25 -4.48 -4.67
N ILE A 38 -8.20 -3.84 -5.25
CA ILE A 38 -6.91 -4.48 -5.55
C ILE A 38 -5.80 -3.46 -5.31
N SER A 39 -4.68 -3.93 -4.76
CA SER A 39 -3.43 -3.16 -4.70
C SER A 39 -2.24 -4.01 -5.11
N LEU A 40 -1.18 -3.34 -5.61
CA LEU A 40 0.13 -3.93 -5.89
C LEU A 40 1.20 -2.92 -5.54
N GLU A 41 2.20 -3.35 -4.77
CA GLU A 41 3.43 -2.61 -4.51
C GLU A 41 4.61 -3.39 -5.10
N ARG A 42 5.52 -2.70 -5.78
CA ARG A 42 6.79 -3.20 -6.28
C ARG A 42 7.92 -2.55 -5.50
N THR A 43 8.79 -3.37 -4.90
CA THR A 43 9.87 -2.89 -4.03
C THR A 43 11.19 -2.75 -4.79
N ALA A 44 12.19 -2.18 -4.11
CA ALA A 44 13.54 -2.07 -4.64
C ALA A 44 14.22 -3.44 -4.77
N CYS A 45 15.24 -3.50 -5.63
CA CYS A 45 16.19 -4.60 -5.75
C CYS A 45 17.61 -4.05 -5.77
N PHE A 46 18.61 -4.91 -5.80
CA PHE A 46 19.98 -4.48 -6.11
C PHE A 46 20.10 -4.21 -7.62
N GLY A 47 19.66 -3.00 -8.03
CA GLY A 47 19.66 -2.59 -9.44
C GLY A 47 18.61 -1.53 -9.73
N ARG A 48 18.12 -1.51 -10.97
CA ARG A 48 17.17 -0.50 -11.46
C ARG A 48 15.73 -1.04 -11.52
N CYS A 49 15.28 -1.71 -10.45
CA CYS A 49 13.88 -2.12 -10.35
C CYS A 49 12.96 -0.91 -10.13
N PRO A 50 11.83 -0.82 -10.81
CA PRO A 50 10.85 0.22 -10.56
C PRO A 50 10.23 0.04 -9.17
N VAL A 51 10.17 1.11 -8.40
CA VAL A 51 9.55 1.14 -7.07
C VAL A 51 8.31 2.00 -7.10
N TYR A 52 7.15 1.40 -6.87
CA TYR A 52 5.86 2.07 -6.91
C TYR A 52 4.79 1.28 -6.20
N GLY A 53 3.71 1.96 -5.84
CA GLY A 53 2.44 1.39 -5.45
C GLY A 53 1.34 1.73 -6.47
N ILE A 54 0.41 0.83 -6.68
CA ILE A 54 -0.78 1.07 -7.49
C ILE A 54 -2.00 0.42 -6.85
N THR A 55 -3.10 1.15 -6.79
CA THR A 55 -4.36 0.67 -6.20
C THR A 55 -5.51 0.94 -7.14
N VAL A 56 -6.56 0.16 -7.05
CA VAL A 56 -7.82 0.43 -7.74
C VAL A 56 -9.01 0.16 -6.80
N THR A 57 -9.99 1.05 -6.85
CA THR A 57 -11.28 0.85 -6.16
C THR A 57 -12.20 -0.03 -6.98
N SER A 58 -13.27 -0.55 -6.37
CA SER A 58 -14.34 -1.27 -7.09
C SER A 58 -15.02 -0.43 -8.17
N THR A 59 -14.96 0.90 -8.07
CA THR A 59 -15.49 1.84 -9.07
C THR A 59 -14.54 2.11 -10.22
N GLY A 60 -13.32 1.53 -10.19
CA GLY A 60 -12.32 1.68 -11.24
C GLY A 60 -11.39 2.89 -11.09
N ALA A 61 -11.48 3.63 -9.98
CA ALA A 61 -10.54 4.72 -9.72
C ALA A 61 -9.16 4.15 -9.39
N VAL A 62 -8.17 4.43 -10.23
CA VAL A 62 -6.78 3.99 -10.08
C VAL A 62 -5.97 5.11 -9.46
N THR A 63 -5.18 4.77 -8.43
CA THR A 63 -4.17 5.65 -7.85
C THR A 63 -2.80 4.98 -7.97
N TYR A 64 -1.82 5.70 -8.49
CA TYR A 64 -0.43 5.30 -8.63
C TYR A 64 0.45 6.22 -7.78
N GLU A 65 1.49 5.66 -7.15
CA GLU A 65 2.51 6.39 -6.40
C GLU A 65 3.90 5.87 -6.77
N GLY A 66 4.62 6.63 -7.58
CA GLY A 66 5.97 6.27 -8.05
C GLY A 66 7.05 6.80 -7.11
N THR A 67 8.02 5.97 -6.75
CA THR A 67 9.10 6.32 -5.81
C THR A 67 10.44 6.48 -6.51
N THR A 68 10.93 5.45 -7.20
CA THR A 68 12.23 5.49 -7.87
C THR A 68 12.28 4.52 -9.06
N ASN A 69 13.19 4.78 -10.01
CA ASN A 69 13.37 4.00 -11.23
C ASN A 69 12.11 3.86 -12.09
N VAL A 70 11.27 4.88 -12.06
CA VAL A 70 10.02 4.99 -12.82
C VAL A 70 10.01 6.30 -13.60
N ARG A 71 9.23 6.37 -14.69
CA ARG A 71 9.09 7.61 -15.49
C ARG A 71 8.36 8.70 -14.70
N ARG A 72 7.35 8.34 -13.92
CA ARG A 72 6.56 9.25 -13.11
C ARG A 72 6.86 9.04 -11.63
N ILE A 73 7.53 10.01 -11.00
CA ILE A 73 7.69 10.09 -9.54
C ILE A 73 6.46 10.79 -8.95
N GLY A 74 6.04 10.33 -7.76
CA GLY A 74 4.89 10.84 -7.03
C GLY A 74 3.57 10.33 -7.61
N ARG A 75 2.49 10.99 -7.19
CA ARG A 75 1.11 10.55 -7.42
C ARG A 75 0.65 10.79 -8.86
N ALA A 76 -0.08 9.81 -9.39
CA ALA A 76 -0.87 9.92 -10.60
C ALA A 76 -2.17 9.14 -10.46
N THR A 77 -3.18 9.48 -11.27
CA THR A 77 -4.49 8.83 -11.25
C THR A 77 -4.93 8.45 -12.64
N ALA A 78 -5.80 7.45 -12.73
CA ALA A 78 -6.49 7.06 -13.95
C ALA A 78 -7.87 6.49 -13.61
N GLN A 79 -8.64 6.19 -14.64
CA GLN A 79 -9.92 5.50 -14.52
C GLN A 79 -9.92 4.30 -15.47
N ILE A 80 -10.34 3.13 -14.96
CA ILE A 80 -10.65 1.95 -15.76
C ILE A 80 -12.12 1.58 -15.56
N SER A 81 -12.65 0.69 -16.37
CA SER A 81 -14.05 0.25 -16.22
C SER A 81 -14.23 -0.64 -14.98
N GLN A 82 -15.39 -0.57 -14.35
CA GLN A 82 -15.76 -1.48 -13.26
C GLN A 82 -15.71 -2.95 -13.71
N ASP A 83 -16.06 -3.23 -14.96
CA ASP A 83 -16.00 -4.57 -15.56
C ASP A 83 -14.57 -5.09 -15.61
N SER A 84 -13.58 -4.23 -15.89
CA SER A 84 -12.15 -4.60 -15.85
C SER A 84 -11.72 -4.99 -14.45
N VAL A 85 -12.13 -4.23 -13.42
CA VAL A 85 -11.83 -4.56 -12.01
C VAL A 85 -12.50 -5.88 -11.61
N ALA A 86 -13.79 -6.02 -11.91
CA ALA A 86 -14.52 -7.25 -11.62
C ALA A 86 -13.97 -8.47 -12.38
N GLY A 87 -13.52 -8.27 -13.61
CA GLY A 87 -12.83 -9.29 -14.42
C GLY A 87 -11.57 -9.78 -13.74
N LEU A 88 -10.69 -8.85 -13.36
CA LEU A 88 -9.42 -9.16 -12.68
C LEU A 88 -9.66 -9.88 -11.34
N LEU A 89 -10.63 -9.45 -10.54
CA LEU A 89 -10.97 -10.12 -9.28
C LEU A 89 -11.45 -11.55 -9.50
N ARG A 90 -12.22 -11.81 -10.57
CA ARG A 90 -12.61 -13.20 -10.94
C ARG A 90 -11.41 -14.02 -11.41
N GLU A 91 -10.51 -13.45 -12.21
CA GLU A 91 -9.25 -14.11 -12.61
C GLU A 91 -8.42 -14.50 -11.37
N MET A 92 -8.27 -13.60 -10.41
CA MET A 92 -7.57 -13.86 -9.15
C MET A 92 -8.22 -14.99 -8.33
N GLU A 93 -9.55 -14.98 -8.23
CA GLU A 93 -10.30 -16.05 -7.53
C GLU A 93 -10.11 -17.40 -8.22
N GLN A 94 -10.25 -17.46 -9.55
CA GLN A 94 -10.09 -18.69 -10.35
C GLN A 94 -8.68 -19.26 -10.29
N ALA A 95 -7.66 -18.40 -10.23
CA ALA A 95 -6.26 -18.80 -10.09
C ALA A 95 -5.89 -19.23 -8.67
N GLY A 96 -6.80 -19.15 -7.70
CA GLY A 96 -6.58 -19.57 -6.32
C GLY A 96 -5.90 -18.53 -5.43
N TYR A 97 -5.90 -17.26 -5.79
CA TYR A 97 -5.22 -16.18 -5.04
C TYR A 97 -5.55 -16.20 -3.55
N PHE A 98 -6.81 -16.39 -3.18
CA PHE A 98 -7.26 -16.37 -1.80
C PHE A 98 -6.84 -17.63 -0.97
N THR A 99 -6.25 -18.63 -1.62
CA THR A 99 -5.75 -19.87 -0.99
C THR A 99 -4.22 -19.92 -0.91
N PHE A 100 -3.51 -19.01 -1.59
CA PHE A 100 -2.06 -18.95 -1.52
C PHE A 100 -1.57 -18.57 -0.12
N SER A 101 -0.32 -18.90 0.20
CA SER A 101 0.33 -18.42 1.42
C SER A 101 0.43 -16.91 1.44
N GLU A 102 0.40 -16.31 2.64
CA GLU A 102 0.50 -14.84 2.79
C GLU A 102 1.92 -14.32 2.57
N ARG A 103 2.91 -15.19 2.74
CA ARG A 103 4.32 -14.85 2.56
C ARG A 103 5.08 -15.92 1.80
N TYR A 104 5.87 -15.46 0.86
CA TYR A 104 6.92 -16.18 0.17
C TYR A 104 8.21 -15.37 0.33
N ALA A 105 8.91 -15.55 1.45
CA ALA A 105 10.11 -14.82 1.84
C ALA A 105 11.15 -15.79 2.40
N VAL A 106 12.40 -15.36 2.46
CA VAL A 106 13.56 -16.22 2.84
C VAL A 106 13.38 -16.97 4.16
N SER A 107 12.66 -16.40 5.11
CA SER A 107 12.39 -17.03 6.44
C SER A 107 11.21 -17.99 6.45
N GLU A 108 10.49 -18.12 5.35
CA GLU A 108 9.27 -18.92 5.31
C GLU A 108 9.49 -20.33 4.73
N PRO A 109 8.79 -21.35 5.24
CA PRO A 109 8.87 -22.71 4.70
C PRO A 109 8.47 -22.83 3.22
N THR A 110 7.72 -21.86 2.73
CA THR A 110 7.32 -21.72 1.31
C THR A 110 8.47 -21.37 0.39
N CYS A 111 9.57 -20.83 0.93
CA CYS A 111 10.76 -20.42 0.18
C CYS A 111 11.79 -21.56 0.13
N ARG A 112 11.66 -22.46 -0.84
CA ARG A 112 12.51 -23.66 -0.96
C ARG A 112 13.94 -23.37 -1.39
N ARG A 113 14.18 -22.24 -2.03
CA ARG A 113 15.47 -21.76 -2.55
C ARG A 113 15.44 -20.25 -2.55
N TYR A 114 16.54 -19.60 -2.22
CA TYR A 114 16.59 -18.15 -2.14
C TYR A 114 17.77 -17.59 -2.95
N THR A 115 17.48 -16.54 -3.70
CA THR A 115 18.45 -15.69 -4.40
C THR A 115 18.33 -14.28 -3.83
N THR A 116 19.46 -13.71 -3.35
CA THR A 116 19.50 -12.36 -2.79
C THR A 116 19.21 -11.29 -3.84
N ASP A 117 18.99 -10.07 -3.37
CA ASP A 117 18.96 -8.86 -4.20
C ASP A 117 17.77 -8.74 -5.17
N SER A 118 16.79 -9.60 -5.03
CA SER A 118 15.55 -9.57 -5.80
C SER A 118 14.53 -8.56 -5.23
N PRO A 119 13.64 -7.98 -6.05
CA PRO A 119 12.54 -7.19 -5.56
C PRO A 119 11.45 -8.06 -4.95
N SER A 120 10.51 -7.45 -4.23
CA SER A 120 9.26 -8.09 -3.84
C SER A 120 8.07 -7.45 -4.54
N ALA A 121 7.02 -8.25 -4.70
CA ALA A 121 5.67 -7.77 -4.96
C ALA A 121 4.82 -7.96 -3.70
N ILE A 122 4.06 -6.92 -3.34
CA ILE A 122 3.11 -6.99 -2.26
C ILE A 122 1.74 -6.70 -2.86
N SER A 123 0.93 -7.74 -3.02
CA SER A 123 -0.39 -7.63 -3.61
C SER A 123 -1.49 -7.77 -2.56
N SER A 124 -2.63 -7.13 -2.76
CA SER A 124 -3.84 -7.41 -2.01
C SER A 124 -5.08 -7.40 -2.90
N ALA A 125 -6.09 -8.16 -2.48
CA ALA A 125 -7.39 -8.17 -3.13
C ALA A 125 -8.50 -8.33 -2.10
N SER A 126 -9.61 -7.60 -2.31
CA SER A 126 -10.85 -7.74 -1.55
C SER A 126 -11.98 -8.13 -2.50
N PHE A 127 -12.56 -9.32 -2.32
CA PHE A 127 -13.61 -9.84 -3.18
C PHE A 127 -14.57 -10.76 -2.43
N ARG A 128 -15.86 -10.53 -2.57
CA ARG A 128 -16.94 -11.34 -1.96
C ARG A 128 -16.75 -11.53 -0.44
N GLY A 129 -16.42 -10.44 0.27
CA GLY A 129 -16.24 -10.47 1.72
C GLY A 129 -14.93 -11.12 2.20
N ARG A 130 -14.06 -11.55 1.29
CA ARG A 130 -12.71 -12.05 1.61
C ARG A 130 -11.68 -11.00 1.28
N THR A 131 -10.69 -10.82 2.14
CA THR A 131 -9.51 -10.00 1.88
C THR A 131 -8.27 -10.84 2.04
N LYS A 132 -7.34 -10.72 1.11
CA LYS A 132 -6.05 -11.41 1.11
C LYS A 132 -4.95 -10.42 0.75
N ARG A 133 -3.83 -10.48 1.49
CA ARG A 133 -2.58 -9.80 1.17
C ARG A 133 -1.49 -10.85 1.05
N ILE A 134 -0.65 -10.72 0.03
CA ILE A 134 0.46 -11.63 -0.24
C ILE A 134 1.73 -10.81 -0.43
N GLU A 135 2.79 -11.21 0.27
CA GLU A 135 4.16 -10.74 0.06
C GLU A 135 4.93 -11.83 -0.69
N HIS A 136 5.41 -11.49 -1.88
CA HIS A 136 6.17 -12.37 -2.75
C HIS A 136 7.56 -11.77 -3.01
N ASP A 137 8.59 -12.30 -2.37
CA ASP A 137 9.99 -12.04 -2.68
C ASP A 137 10.38 -12.85 -3.93
N TYR A 138 10.71 -12.17 -5.01
CA TYR A 138 11.09 -12.81 -6.29
C TYR A 138 12.39 -13.63 -6.20
N GLY A 139 13.16 -13.50 -5.12
CA GLY A 139 14.28 -14.38 -4.80
C GLY A 139 13.86 -15.76 -4.32
N CYS A 140 12.59 -15.94 -3.93
CA CYS A 140 12.07 -17.20 -3.43
C CYS A 140 11.71 -18.18 -4.55
N GLY A 141 12.33 -19.36 -4.54
CA GLY A 141 11.92 -20.49 -5.36
C GLY A 141 10.82 -21.32 -4.68
N GLY A 142 9.91 -21.89 -5.49
CA GLY A 142 8.79 -22.69 -5.02
C GLY A 142 7.46 -21.92 -4.90
N VAL A 143 7.44 -20.68 -5.31
CA VAL A 143 6.25 -19.85 -5.42
C VAL A 143 5.35 -20.38 -6.54
N PRO A 144 4.01 -20.43 -6.36
CA PRO A 144 3.11 -20.80 -7.44
C PRO A 144 3.26 -19.84 -8.65
N GLY A 145 3.52 -20.38 -9.84
CA GLY A 145 3.66 -19.56 -11.04
C GLY A 145 2.43 -18.69 -11.35
N ALA A 146 1.25 -19.16 -10.96
CA ALA A 146 0.02 -18.40 -11.07
C ALA A 146 0.06 -17.06 -10.29
N LEU A 147 0.75 -17.00 -9.15
CA LEU A 147 0.90 -15.75 -8.39
C LEU A 147 1.68 -14.70 -9.19
N THR A 148 2.82 -15.09 -9.78
CA THR A 148 3.63 -14.19 -10.62
C THR A 148 2.84 -13.68 -11.84
N VAL A 149 2.06 -14.57 -12.46
CA VAL A 149 1.18 -14.20 -13.59
C VAL A 149 0.12 -13.19 -13.14
N LEU A 150 -0.51 -13.40 -11.99
CA LEU A 150 -1.51 -12.46 -11.46
C LEU A 150 -0.91 -11.09 -11.14
N GLU A 151 0.30 -11.03 -10.58
CA GLU A 151 0.99 -9.77 -10.29
C GLU A 151 1.29 -8.97 -11.56
N GLN A 152 1.68 -9.66 -12.65
CA GLN A 152 1.83 -9.04 -13.97
C GLN A 152 0.47 -8.59 -14.53
N ARG A 153 -0.55 -9.40 -14.34
CA ARG A 153 -1.91 -9.09 -14.81
C ARG A 153 -2.50 -7.87 -14.11
N ILE A 154 -2.22 -7.68 -12.81
CA ILE A 154 -2.58 -6.46 -12.08
C ILE A 154 -1.92 -5.24 -12.76
N ASP A 155 -0.62 -5.30 -13.04
CA ASP A 155 0.11 -4.22 -13.70
C ASP A 155 -0.48 -3.87 -15.07
N GLU A 156 -0.81 -4.88 -15.87
CA GLU A 156 -1.40 -4.71 -17.20
C GLU A 156 -2.77 -4.03 -17.13
N VAL A 157 -3.69 -4.57 -16.30
CA VAL A 157 -5.07 -4.08 -16.22
C VAL A 157 -5.13 -2.68 -15.62
N LEU A 158 -4.32 -2.41 -14.59
CA LEU A 158 -4.24 -1.07 -13.99
C LEU A 158 -3.40 -0.10 -14.83
N GLY A 159 -2.63 -0.62 -15.79
CA GLY A 159 -1.86 0.16 -16.74
C GLY A 159 -0.67 0.87 -16.12
N SER A 160 0.05 0.22 -15.19
CA SER A 160 1.24 0.77 -14.52
C SER A 160 2.33 1.18 -15.52
N GLY A 161 2.43 0.51 -16.66
CA GLY A 161 3.41 0.76 -17.72
C GLY A 161 3.44 2.20 -18.22
N ARG A 162 2.30 2.92 -18.21
CA ARG A 162 2.21 4.33 -18.58
C ARG A 162 3.06 5.24 -17.69
N TRP A 163 3.30 4.84 -16.45
CA TRP A 163 4.04 5.61 -15.46
C TRP A 163 5.41 5.03 -15.14
N THR A 164 5.58 3.73 -15.26
CA THR A 164 6.88 3.06 -15.04
C THR A 164 7.80 3.20 -16.25
N GLY A 165 7.24 3.29 -17.46
CA GLY A 165 8.00 3.33 -18.70
C GLY A 165 8.44 1.95 -19.21
N ARG A 166 7.74 0.93 -18.78
CA ARG A 166 7.96 -0.48 -19.20
C ARG A 166 6.71 -1.05 -19.84
#